data_b8b61545fb69d87503404565e88b582c
#
_entry.id   b8b61545fb69d87503404565e88b582c
#
_cell.length_a   1.000
_cell.length_b   1.000
_cell.length_c   1.000
_cell.angle_alpha   90.00
_cell.angle_beta   90.00
_cell.angle_gamma   90.00
#
_symmetry.space_group_name_H-M   'P 1'
#
loop_
_entity.id
_entity.type
_entity.pdbx_description
1 polymer ?
#
loop_
_entity_poly.entity_id
_entity_poly.type
_entity_poly.pdbx_seq_one_letter_code
_entity_poly.pdbx_strand_id
1 'polypeptide(L)'
;MPQARGTNRQSKIRNNLRTISLAIVGVLGFAVPLFAHHGTSVYDNSKIITVKGTVAEYIWTNPHVYVKVDATDESGHAVHWALEAQNPLSETEVGWSKNTFKPGDEVEIDVKPAKNGRPVGSIGYTTRIVINGKQFKP
;
A
#
# COMPACT_ATOMS: atom_id res chain seq x y z
N MET A 1 -11.46 74.69 -17.51
CA MET A 1 -10.49 73.59 -17.66
C MET A 1 -11.11 72.38 -17.01
N PRO A 2 -11.41 71.31 -17.77
CA PRO A 2 -11.93 70.07 -17.19
C PRO A 2 -10.75 69.10 -16.90
N GLN A 3 -10.69 68.66 -15.66
CA GLN A 3 -9.69 67.70 -15.21
C GLN A 3 -10.05 66.27 -15.62
N ALA A 4 -9.03 65.53 -16.01
CA ALA A 4 -9.08 64.20 -16.59
C ALA A 4 -9.58 63.11 -15.63
N ARG A 5 -10.65 62.41 -16.05
CA ARG A 5 -11.12 61.14 -15.46
C ARG A 5 -10.35 59.96 -16.10
N GLY A 6 -9.11 59.74 -15.68
CA GLY A 6 -8.25 58.66 -16.26
C GLY A 6 -7.82 57.53 -15.38
N THR A 7 -8.11 57.54 -14.08
CA THR A 7 -7.43 56.62 -13.13
C THR A 7 -8.23 55.40 -12.66
N ASN A 8 -9.53 55.29 -13.00
CA ASN A 8 -10.38 54.26 -12.40
C ASN A 8 -10.51 52.96 -13.23
N ARG A 9 -10.13 52.98 -14.50
CA ARG A 9 -10.22 51.77 -15.38
C ARG A 9 -9.05 50.81 -15.21
N GLN A 10 -7.87 51.33 -14.99
CA GLN A 10 -6.66 50.53 -14.82
C GLN A 10 -6.58 49.80 -13.47
N SER A 11 -7.09 50.44 -12.40
CA SER A 11 -7.14 49.81 -11.07
C SER A 11 -8.12 48.65 -11.03
N LYS A 12 -9.26 48.77 -11.73
CA LYS A 12 -10.30 47.71 -11.80
C LYS A 12 -9.81 46.48 -12.58
N ILE A 13 -9.02 46.65 -13.64
CA ILE A 13 -8.44 45.57 -14.44
C ILE A 13 -7.35 44.84 -13.61
N ARG A 14 -6.51 45.56 -12.89
CA ARG A 14 -5.43 44.99 -12.04
C ARG A 14 -6.03 44.19 -10.88
N ASN A 15 -7.13 44.62 -10.28
CA ASN A 15 -7.78 43.89 -9.19
C ASN A 15 -8.44 42.60 -9.70
N ASN A 16 -9.08 42.63 -10.87
CA ASN A 16 -9.69 41.48 -11.47
C ASN A 16 -8.64 40.41 -11.87
N LEU A 17 -7.47 40.80 -12.38
CA LEU A 17 -6.38 39.89 -12.71
C LEU A 17 -5.80 39.25 -11.47
N ARG A 18 -5.66 39.97 -10.34
CA ARG A 18 -5.21 39.42 -9.06
C ARG A 18 -6.20 38.39 -8.48
N THR A 19 -7.50 38.69 -8.58
CA THR A 19 -8.56 37.79 -8.10
C THR A 19 -8.63 36.50 -8.94
N ILE A 20 -8.45 36.60 -10.25
CA ILE A 20 -8.43 35.44 -11.16
C ILE A 20 -7.19 34.58 -10.91
N SER A 21 -6.01 35.21 -10.70
CA SER A 21 -4.77 34.47 -10.39
C SER A 21 -4.86 33.73 -9.06
N LEU A 22 -5.46 34.31 -8.03
CA LEU A 22 -5.67 33.65 -6.75
C LEU A 22 -6.68 32.51 -6.84
N ALA A 23 -7.72 32.63 -7.67
CA ALA A 23 -8.69 31.55 -7.89
C ALA A 23 -8.09 30.35 -8.64
N ILE A 24 -7.20 30.58 -9.62
CA ILE A 24 -6.52 29.53 -10.37
C ILE A 24 -5.52 28.78 -9.48
N VAL A 25 -4.78 29.47 -8.61
CA VAL A 25 -3.87 28.82 -7.65
C VAL A 25 -4.65 27.99 -6.63
N GLY A 26 -5.82 28.43 -6.19
CA GLY A 26 -6.68 27.67 -5.28
C GLY A 26 -7.24 26.38 -5.87
N VAL A 27 -7.58 26.39 -7.16
CA VAL A 27 -8.11 25.19 -7.85
C VAL A 27 -6.99 24.17 -8.17
N LEU A 28 -5.78 24.62 -8.49
CA LEU A 28 -4.63 23.74 -8.73
C LEU A 28 -4.09 23.09 -7.45
N GLY A 29 -4.30 23.69 -6.28
CA GLY A 29 -3.90 23.14 -4.98
C GLY A 29 -4.74 21.96 -4.50
N PHE A 30 -5.93 21.70 -5.06
CA PHE A 30 -6.83 20.61 -4.69
C PHE A 30 -6.75 19.38 -5.62
N ALA A 31 -5.89 19.40 -6.64
CA ALA A 31 -5.57 18.21 -7.42
C ALA A 31 -4.54 17.35 -6.68
N VAL A 32 -4.83 16.96 -5.43
CA VAL A 32 -4.14 15.84 -4.79
C VAL A 32 -4.55 14.61 -5.59
N PRO A 33 -3.64 13.86 -6.23
CA PRO A 33 -4.03 12.62 -6.86
C PRO A 33 -4.60 11.72 -5.77
N LEU A 34 -5.89 11.44 -5.84
CA LEU A 34 -6.58 10.39 -5.09
C LEU A 34 -6.06 9.03 -5.58
N PHE A 35 -4.78 8.73 -5.35
CA PHE A 35 -4.25 7.38 -5.40
C PHE A 35 -4.62 6.66 -4.10
N ALA A 36 -5.92 6.64 -3.82
CA ALA A 36 -6.45 5.90 -2.70
C ALA A 36 -7.01 4.56 -3.20
N HIS A 37 -6.47 3.48 -2.68
CA HIS A 37 -7.06 2.16 -2.62
C HIS A 37 -7.21 1.35 -3.92
N HIS A 38 -6.08 1.04 -4.57
CA HIS A 38 -6.03 -0.08 -5.51
C HIS A 38 -5.51 -1.39 -4.87
N GLY A 39 -5.62 -1.55 -3.54
CA GLY A 39 -5.01 -2.66 -2.81
C GLY A 39 -5.40 -4.05 -3.34
N THR A 40 -6.69 -4.28 -3.64
CA THR A 40 -7.18 -5.59 -4.09
C THR A 40 -7.04 -5.83 -5.59
N SER A 41 -6.91 -4.79 -6.41
CA SER A 41 -6.81 -4.91 -7.87
C SER A 41 -5.41 -5.37 -8.34
N VAL A 42 -4.40 -5.25 -7.50
CA VAL A 42 -3.01 -5.63 -7.79
C VAL A 42 -2.84 -7.16 -7.72
N TYR A 43 -3.61 -7.83 -6.87
CA TYR A 43 -3.51 -9.27 -6.66
C TYR A 43 -4.46 -10.07 -7.55
N ASP A 44 -4.05 -11.27 -7.95
CA ASP A 44 -4.89 -12.20 -8.69
C ASP A 44 -5.79 -12.99 -7.73
N ASN A 45 -7.03 -12.55 -7.60
CA ASN A 45 -8.00 -13.19 -6.71
C ASN A 45 -8.45 -14.58 -7.17
N SER A 46 -8.12 -14.99 -8.38
CA SER A 46 -8.47 -16.32 -8.94
C SER A 46 -7.41 -17.38 -8.62
N LYS A 47 -6.26 -16.97 -8.09
CA LYS A 47 -5.11 -17.85 -7.82
C LYS A 47 -4.73 -17.83 -6.35
N ILE A 48 -4.36 -19.01 -5.87
CA ILE A 48 -3.65 -19.18 -4.60
C ILE A 48 -2.35 -19.92 -4.90
N ILE A 49 -1.26 -19.41 -4.38
CA ILE A 49 0.04 -20.09 -4.41
C ILE A 49 0.56 -20.23 -2.98
N THR A 50 1.35 -21.25 -2.72
CA THR A 50 2.03 -21.44 -1.44
C THR A 50 3.45 -20.92 -1.54
N VAL A 51 3.78 -19.89 -0.75
CA VAL A 51 5.16 -19.42 -0.57
C VAL A 51 5.78 -20.20 0.56
N LYS A 52 6.90 -20.91 0.26
CA LYS A 52 7.69 -21.67 1.24
C LYS A 52 9.06 -21.04 1.37
N GLY A 53 9.50 -20.83 2.59
CA GLY A 53 10.82 -20.25 2.84
C GLY A 53 11.02 -19.87 4.30
N THR A 54 11.97 -18.99 4.53
CA THR A 54 12.35 -18.51 5.87
C THR A 54 11.95 -17.06 6.04
N VAL A 55 11.36 -16.71 7.16
CA VAL A 55 11.02 -15.31 7.50
C VAL A 55 12.31 -14.52 7.62
N ALA A 56 12.49 -13.53 6.74
CA ALA A 56 13.59 -12.56 6.80
C ALA A 56 13.25 -11.40 7.73
N GLU A 57 12.00 -10.91 7.65
CA GLU A 57 11.54 -9.77 8.45
C GLU A 57 10.03 -9.84 8.67
N TYR A 58 9.58 -9.45 9.85
CA TYR A 58 8.17 -9.28 10.19
C TYR A 58 7.91 -7.84 10.61
N ILE A 59 7.06 -7.13 9.85
CA ILE A 59 6.77 -5.72 10.03
C ILE A 59 5.34 -5.58 10.55
N TRP A 60 5.19 -5.27 11.82
CA TRP A 60 3.91 -5.04 12.51
C TRP A 60 3.65 -3.54 12.61
N THR A 61 3.05 -2.96 11.58
CA THR A 61 2.82 -1.50 11.48
C THR A 61 1.56 -1.16 10.70
N ASN A 62 1.07 0.08 10.87
CA ASN A 62 0.04 0.66 10.00
C ASN A 62 0.67 1.24 8.72
N PRO A 63 -0.04 1.22 7.59
CA PRO A 63 -1.41 0.72 7.40
C PRO A 63 -1.51 -0.80 7.22
N HIS A 64 -0.42 -1.52 6.98
CA HIS A 64 -0.44 -2.96 6.69
C HIS A 64 0.70 -3.67 7.37
N VAL A 65 0.43 -4.92 7.75
CA VAL A 65 1.42 -5.86 8.27
C VAL A 65 2.10 -6.55 7.08
N TYR A 66 3.41 -6.78 7.17
CA TYR A 66 4.16 -7.50 6.14
C TYR A 66 4.99 -8.64 6.73
N VAL A 67 5.01 -9.76 6.01
CA VAL A 67 5.93 -10.87 6.25
C VAL A 67 6.86 -10.95 5.04
N LYS A 68 8.15 -10.68 5.23
CA LYS A 68 9.15 -10.88 4.19
C LYS A 68 9.72 -12.28 4.32
N VAL A 69 9.72 -13.03 3.21
CA VAL A 69 10.13 -14.42 3.17
C VAL A 69 11.20 -14.63 2.12
N ASP A 70 12.33 -15.16 2.53
CA ASP A 70 13.37 -15.64 1.62
C ASP A 70 13.02 -17.07 1.20
N ALA A 71 12.78 -17.24 -0.10
CA ALA A 71 12.42 -18.49 -0.74
C ALA A 71 13.42 -18.85 -1.83
N THR A 72 13.29 -20.05 -2.37
CA THR A 72 14.06 -20.52 -3.52
C THR A 72 13.06 -20.95 -4.60
N ASP A 73 13.27 -20.51 -5.84
CA ASP A 73 12.48 -20.95 -6.97
C ASP A 73 12.83 -22.36 -7.45
N GLU A 74 12.08 -22.89 -8.41
CA GLU A 74 12.31 -24.23 -8.98
C GLU A 74 13.69 -24.38 -9.65
N SER A 75 14.31 -23.27 -10.05
CA SER A 75 15.64 -23.21 -10.67
C SER A 75 16.77 -23.07 -9.64
N GLY A 76 16.44 -22.97 -8.34
CA GLY A 76 17.40 -22.82 -7.26
C GLY A 76 17.84 -21.38 -6.99
N HIS A 77 17.21 -20.38 -7.60
CA HIS A 77 17.53 -18.97 -7.36
C HIS A 77 16.77 -18.43 -6.13
N ALA A 78 17.45 -17.56 -5.40
CA ALA A 78 16.82 -16.86 -4.28
C ALA A 78 15.74 -15.90 -4.75
N VAL A 79 14.58 -15.94 -4.10
CA VAL A 79 13.44 -15.06 -4.36
C VAL A 79 13.01 -14.43 -3.04
N HIS A 80 12.98 -13.10 -3.00
CA HIS A 80 12.57 -12.34 -1.81
C HIS A 80 11.10 -11.93 -1.94
N TRP A 81 10.23 -12.61 -1.23
CA TRP A 81 8.80 -12.33 -1.20
C TRP A 81 8.45 -11.25 -0.20
N ALA A 82 7.51 -10.37 -0.57
CA ALA A 82 6.84 -9.46 0.34
C ALA A 82 5.35 -9.83 0.43
N LEU A 83 4.94 -10.38 1.57
CA LEU A 83 3.57 -10.84 1.79
C LEU A 83 2.83 -9.81 2.64
N GLU A 84 1.78 -9.23 2.08
CA GLU A 84 0.97 -8.17 2.69
C GLU A 84 -0.26 -8.78 3.37
N ALA A 85 -0.48 -8.43 4.63
CA ALA A 85 -1.68 -8.72 5.40
C ALA A 85 -2.46 -7.43 5.69
N GLN A 86 -3.53 -7.48 6.48
CA GLN A 86 -4.28 -6.31 6.85
C GLN A 86 -3.53 -5.45 7.89
N ASN A 87 -4.20 -4.44 8.42
CA ASN A 87 -3.64 -3.62 9.50
C ASN A 87 -3.53 -4.41 10.82
N PRO A 88 -2.70 -3.96 11.78
CA PRO A 88 -2.48 -4.67 13.03
C PRO A 88 -3.74 -4.95 13.86
N LEU A 89 -4.72 -4.04 13.84
CA LEU A 89 -5.97 -4.23 14.57
C LEU A 89 -6.74 -5.42 14.00
N SER A 90 -6.95 -5.44 12.69
CA SER A 90 -7.65 -6.53 12.00
C SER A 90 -6.94 -7.87 12.14
N GLU A 91 -5.61 -7.89 12.09
CA GLU A 91 -4.84 -9.12 12.29
C GLU A 91 -4.89 -9.62 13.73
N THR A 92 -5.03 -8.72 14.72
CA THR A 92 -5.22 -9.10 16.12
C THR A 92 -6.57 -9.80 16.33
N GLU A 93 -7.61 -9.39 15.62
CA GLU A 93 -8.94 -10.02 15.68
C GLU A 93 -8.93 -11.47 15.21
N VAL A 94 -7.99 -11.82 14.31
CA VAL A 94 -7.76 -13.19 13.82
C VAL A 94 -6.53 -13.85 14.46
N GLY A 95 -6.20 -13.47 15.69
CA GLY A 95 -5.22 -14.14 16.53
C GLY A 95 -3.75 -13.83 16.25
N TRP A 96 -3.43 -12.90 15.34
CA TRP A 96 -2.05 -12.48 15.13
C TRP A 96 -1.60 -11.49 16.21
N SER A 97 -0.29 -11.41 16.37
CA SER A 97 0.37 -10.43 17.25
C SER A 97 1.71 -10.02 16.67
N LYS A 98 2.35 -9.03 17.25
CA LYS A 98 3.72 -8.64 16.90
C LYS A 98 4.77 -9.76 17.08
N ASN A 99 4.38 -10.88 17.69
CA ASN A 99 5.24 -12.03 17.95
C ASN A 99 4.84 -13.26 17.14
N THR A 100 3.89 -13.16 16.22
CA THR A 100 3.38 -14.30 15.43
C THR A 100 4.46 -14.91 14.55
N PHE A 101 5.29 -14.08 13.92
CA PHE A 101 6.44 -14.51 13.15
C PHE A 101 7.73 -13.94 13.74
N LYS A 102 8.82 -14.66 13.55
CA LYS A 102 10.16 -14.22 13.93
C LYS A 102 11.11 -14.44 12.77
N PRO A 103 12.11 -13.58 12.57
CA PRO A 103 13.19 -13.87 11.63
C PRO A 103 13.80 -15.23 11.91
N GLY A 104 13.96 -16.04 10.86
CA GLY A 104 14.44 -17.42 10.95
C GLY A 104 13.35 -18.50 11.04
N ASP A 105 12.07 -18.13 11.24
CA ASP A 105 10.98 -19.12 11.20
C ASP A 105 10.84 -19.71 9.79
N GLU A 106 10.71 -21.02 9.69
CA GLU A 106 10.33 -21.72 8.46
C GLU A 106 8.82 -21.58 8.25
N VAL A 107 8.38 -21.15 7.06
CA VAL A 107 6.97 -20.91 6.80
C VAL A 107 6.50 -21.51 5.48
N GLU A 108 5.21 -21.90 5.48
CA GLU A 108 4.42 -22.13 4.28
C GLU A 108 3.17 -21.26 4.40
N ILE A 109 3.01 -20.31 3.49
CA ILE A 109 1.92 -19.35 3.51
C ILE A 109 1.22 -19.35 2.16
N ASP A 110 -0.08 -19.64 2.16
CA ASP A 110 -0.90 -19.52 0.98
C ASP A 110 -1.24 -18.05 0.73
N VAL A 111 -1.04 -17.56 -0.48
CA VAL A 111 -1.24 -16.16 -0.83
C VAL A 111 -1.88 -15.99 -2.19
N LYS A 112 -2.54 -14.86 -2.39
CA LYS A 112 -2.94 -14.39 -3.71
C LYS A 112 -1.75 -13.65 -4.33
N PRO A 113 -1.16 -14.13 -5.44
CA PRO A 113 0.03 -13.52 -6.02
C PRO A 113 -0.30 -12.21 -6.74
N ALA A 114 0.69 -11.35 -6.92
CA ALA A 114 0.54 -10.17 -7.76
C ALA A 114 0.34 -10.56 -9.23
N LYS A 115 -0.58 -9.89 -9.92
CA LYS A 115 -0.90 -10.11 -11.35
C LYS A 115 0.28 -9.88 -12.29
N ASN A 116 1.22 -9.04 -11.90
CA ASN A 116 2.39 -8.69 -12.71
C ASN A 116 3.57 -9.65 -12.55
N GLY A 117 3.41 -10.75 -11.80
CA GLY A 117 4.43 -11.77 -11.59
C GLY A 117 5.56 -11.38 -10.63
N ARG A 118 5.50 -10.21 -9.99
CA ARG A 118 6.47 -9.84 -8.95
C ARG A 118 6.28 -10.73 -7.72
N PRO A 119 7.34 -10.99 -6.92
CA PRO A 119 7.26 -11.79 -5.71
C PRO A 119 6.59 -11.01 -4.56
N VAL A 120 5.32 -10.69 -4.77
CA VAL A 120 4.44 -10.00 -3.82
C VAL A 120 3.15 -10.79 -3.73
N GLY A 121 2.63 -10.99 -2.53
CA GLY A 121 1.38 -11.72 -2.30
C GLY A 121 0.53 -11.10 -1.21
N SER A 122 -0.78 -11.31 -1.28
CA SER A 122 -1.72 -10.91 -0.23
C SER A 122 -2.13 -12.10 0.61
N ILE A 123 -2.02 -11.96 1.93
CA ILE A 123 -2.48 -12.93 2.93
C ILE A 123 -3.92 -12.57 3.29
N GLY A 124 -4.85 -13.51 3.16
CA GLY A 124 -6.25 -13.33 3.57
C GLY A 124 -6.51 -13.90 4.97
N TYR A 125 -7.65 -13.55 5.58
CA TYR A 125 -8.02 -14.02 6.92
C TYR A 125 -8.17 -15.54 7.06
N THR A 126 -8.54 -16.23 5.98
CA THR A 126 -8.71 -17.70 5.95
C THR A 126 -7.53 -18.41 5.33
N THR A 127 -6.42 -17.73 5.18
CA THR A 127 -5.22 -18.27 4.55
C THR A 127 -4.61 -19.37 5.41
N ARG A 128 -4.18 -20.46 4.76
CA ARG A 128 -3.38 -21.49 5.43
C ARG A 128 -1.98 -20.94 5.71
N ILE A 129 -1.57 -21.03 6.96
CA ILE A 129 -0.25 -20.64 7.44
C ILE A 129 0.32 -21.78 8.26
N VAL A 130 1.55 -22.18 7.95
CA VAL A 130 2.34 -23.12 8.74
C VAL A 130 3.62 -22.41 9.18
N ILE A 131 3.95 -22.50 10.47
CA ILE A 131 5.16 -21.92 11.06
C ILE A 131 5.90 -23.03 11.78
N ASN A 132 7.15 -23.27 11.40
CA ASN A 132 8.00 -24.32 11.97
C ASN A 132 7.31 -25.70 12.01
N GLY A 133 6.64 -26.05 10.90
CA GLY A 133 5.92 -27.32 10.73
C GLY A 133 4.58 -27.41 11.46
N LYS A 134 4.13 -26.36 12.16
CA LYS A 134 2.85 -26.34 12.86
C LYS A 134 1.88 -25.39 12.17
N GLN A 135 0.67 -25.87 11.90
CA GLN A 135 -0.38 -25.00 11.35
C GLN A 135 -0.73 -23.93 12.38
N PHE A 136 -0.62 -22.67 11.96
CA PHE A 136 -1.13 -21.56 12.75
C PHE A 136 -2.66 -21.62 12.76
N LYS A 137 -3.21 -21.60 13.94
CA LYS A 137 -4.66 -21.54 14.21
C LYS A 137 -4.88 -20.35 15.13
N PRO A 138 -5.55 -19.29 14.62
CA PRO A 138 -5.91 -18.15 15.43
C PRO A 138 -6.90 -18.51 16.55
#